data_1d988c5bb88378382f501ebb78d393eb
#
_entry.id   1d988c5bb88378382f501ebb78d393eb
#
_cell.length_a   1.000
_cell.length_b   1.000
_cell.length_c   1.000
_cell.angle_alpha   90.00
_cell.angle_beta   90.00
_cell.angle_gamma   90.00
#
_symmetry.space_group_name_H-M   'P 1'
#
loop_
_entity.id
_entity.type
_entity.pdbx_description
1 polymer ?
#
loop_
_entity_poly.entity_id
_entity_poly.type
_entity_poly.pdbx_seq_one_letter_code
_entity_poly.pdbx_strand_id
1 'polypeptide(L)'
;MKNLIFLFLLFSNATFAQSGRIQIAFLGVFHMGESPDYKQGSITDLLSAERQKQIQEVVDDLVKFKPDKIFVENTPDTQPYWNGVYRNYLNGIKPNEKSSEYNEIFQIGIKLAKKLNHPIGVTCVNFVQPDLVVGTRIARNKVDTLMTFYSHELELKRPSYDDYFLRNPSVKKAFDDYITNYESWKNLTIKEHLLNLNSEKSISTLHYFNITGWMDTNTNSFGAEFTAKEYYRNAKILQNILSSVSPFDRKLLVIIGGGHVQVLKDMLKTHPYFEVVDANKILNDL
;
A
#
# COMPACT_ATOMS: atom_id res chain seq x y z
N MET A 1 -62.79 -18.09 32.68
CA MET A 1 -62.38 -17.48 31.42
C MET A 1 -61.01 -16.85 31.64
N LYS A 2 -59.94 -17.50 31.17
CA LYS A 2 -58.56 -17.00 31.34
C LYS A 2 -58.16 -16.28 30.06
N ASN A 3 -57.95 -14.95 30.14
CA ASN A 3 -57.46 -14.18 29.03
C ASN A 3 -55.95 -14.40 28.86
N LEU A 4 -55.59 -15.03 27.77
CA LEU A 4 -54.19 -15.21 27.34
C LEU A 4 -53.81 -14.00 26.53
N ILE A 5 -53.00 -13.11 27.11
CA ILE A 5 -52.40 -11.97 26.40
C ILE A 5 -51.17 -12.49 25.66
N PHE A 6 -51.24 -12.58 24.33
CA PHE A 6 -50.11 -12.85 23.44
C PHE A 6 -49.29 -11.57 23.24
N LEU A 7 -48.15 -11.48 23.92
CA LEU A 7 -47.21 -10.40 23.72
C LEU A 7 -46.39 -10.69 22.45
N PHE A 8 -46.73 -10.08 21.33
CA PHE A 8 -45.96 -10.11 20.10
C PHE A 8 -44.71 -9.26 20.29
N LEU A 9 -43.55 -9.87 20.61
CA LEU A 9 -42.26 -9.25 20.51
C LEU A 9 -41.90 -9.09 19.02
N LEU A 10 -42.18 -7.91 18.48
CA LEU A 10 -41.63 -7.47 17.21
C LEU A 10 -40.11 -7.29 17.38
N PHE A 11 -39.37 -8.35 17.09
CA PHE A 11 -37.95 -8.20 16.76
C PHE A 11 -37.88 -7.39 15.45
N SER A 12 -37.73 -6.07 15.59
CA SER A 12 -37.28 -5.25 14.49
C SER A 12 -35.86 -5.69 14.15
N ASN A 13 -35.75 -6.60 13.19
CA ASN A 13 -34.50 -6.78 12.45
C ASN A 13 -34.24 -5.44 11.75
N ALA A 14 -33.57 -4.53 12.41
CA ALA A 14 -32.91 -3.43 11.76
C ALA A 14 -31.83 -4.04 10.87
N THR A 15 -32.22 -4.50 9.68
CA THR A 15 -31.30 -4.68 8.59
C THR A 15 -30.69 -3.32 8.35
N PHE A 16 -29.49 -3.10 8.91
CA PHE A 16 -28.62 -2.05 8.45
C PHE A 16 -28.30 -2.37 6.98
N ALA A 17 -29.19 -2.00 6.11
CA ALA A 17 -28.92 -1.95 4.69
C ALA A 17 -27.74 -0.97 4.56
N GLN A 18 -26.56 -1.51 4.31
CA GLN A 18 -25.37 -0.74 4.06
C GLN A 18 -25.64 0.10 2.82
N SER A 19 -26.05 1.35 2.99
CA SER A 19 -26.37 2.25 1.89
C SER A 19 -25.07 2.74 1.26
N GLY A 20 -24.53 1.97 0.36
CA GLY A 20 -23.34 2.29 -0.41
C GLY A 20 -22.16 1.34 -0.20
N ARG A 21 -21.28 1.29 -1.18
CA ARG A 21 -20.03 0.55 -1.12
C ARG A 21 -19.02 1.29 -0.23
N ILE A 22 -18.11 0.54 0.39
CA ILE A 22 -16.98 1.10 1.14
C ILE A 22 -16.01 1.72 0.13
N GLN A 23 -15.73 2.99 0.26
CA GLN A 23 -14.74 3.68 -0.55
C GLN A 23 -13.34 3.29 -0.09
N ILE A 24 -12.49 2.85 -1.01
CA ILE A 24 -11.09 2.56 -0.74
C ILE A 24 -10.19 3.31 -1.73
N ALA A 25 -9.26 4.10 -1.20
CA ALA A 25 -8.25 4.79 -1.99
C ALA A 25 -6.89 4.16 -1.76
N PHE A 26 -6.16 3.89 -2.84
CA PHE A 26 -4.76 3.47 -2.81
C PHE A 26 -3.90 4.66 -3.18
N LEU A 27 -3.18 5.20 -2.21
CA LEU A 27 -2.17 6.23 -2.42
C LEU A 27 -0.82 5.55 -2.63
N GLY A 28 -0.40 5.47 -3.89
CA GLY A 28 0.94 5.05 -4.24
C GLY A 28 1.97 6.06 -3.74
N VAL A 29 2.94 5.57 -2.99
CA VAL A 29 4.03 6.40 -2.47
C VAL A 29 5.37 5.92 -3.00
N PHE A 30 6.34 6.80 -2.98
CA PHE A 30 7.75 6.49 -3.17
C PHE A 30 8.41 6.38 -1.79
N HIS A 31 9.51 5.65 -1.70
CA HIS A 31 10.30 5.64 -0.46
C HIS A 31 10.90 7.01 -0.20
N MET A 32 10.40 7.70 0.82
CA MET A 32 10.87 9.04 1.19
C MET A 32 12.24 9.00 1.88
N GLY A 33 12.58 7.87 2.51
CA GLY A 33 13.88 7.58 3.10
C GLY A 33 14.68 6.57 2.30
N GLU A 34 15.88 6.24 2.80
CA GLU A 34 16.69 5.14 2.26
C GLU A 34 15.97 3.82 2.44
N SER A 35 15.83 3.03 1.38
CA SER A 35 15.30 1.67 1.39
C SER A 35 16.38 0.71 0.91
N PRO A 36 16.48 -0.52 1.46
CA PRO A 36 17.38 -1.56 0.95
C PRO A 36 17.16 -1.84 -0.54
N ASP A 37 15.91 -1.73 -0.99
CA ASP A 37 15.49 -2.03 -2.36
C ASP A 37 15.65 -0.85 -3.32
N TYR A 38 15.86 0.38 -2.80
CA TYR A 38 15.86 1.60 -3.61
C TYR A 38 16.83 2.65 -3.07
N LYS A 39 18.09 2.56 -3.46
CA LYS A 39 19.14 3.52 -3.05
C LYS A 39 19.03 4.90 -3.73
N GLN A 40 18.26 5.03 -4.79
CA GLN A 40 18.20 6.25 -5.64
C GLN A 40 16.99 7.15 -5.36
N GLY A 41 16.08 6.78 -4.48
CA GLY A 41 14.78 7.46 -4.34
C GLY A 41 14.66 8.51 -3.25
N SER A 42 15.60 8.62 -2.32
CA SER A 42 15.45 9.49 -1.16
C SER A 42 15.49 11.00 -1.53
N ILE A 43 14.52 11.73 -1.00
CA ILE A 43 14.56 13.19 -1.00
C ILE A 43 15.51 13.62 0.13
N THR A 44 16.70 14.12 -0.25
CA THR A 44 17.77 14.41 0.73
C THR A 44 17.42 15.53 1.70
N ASP A 45 16.56 16.47 1.27
CA ASP A 45 16.09 17.62 2.04
C ASP A 45 14.70 17.43 2.67
N LEU A 46 14.23 16.18 2.79
CA LEU A 46 12.87 15.85 3.25
C LEU A 46 12.48 16.55 4.56
N LEU A 47 13.41 16.70 5.49
CA LEU A 47 13.16 17.35 6.78
C LEU A 47 13.32 18.88 6.76
N SER A 48 13.61 19.48 5.61
CA SER A 48 13.63 20.94 5.48
C SER A 48 12.25 21.54 5.78
N ALA A 49 12.21 22.77 6.24
CA ALA A 49 10.95 23.48 6.54
C ALA A 49 10.02 23.52 5.32
N GLU A 50 10.59 23.70 4.12
CA GLU A 50 9.82 23.73 2.88
C GLU A 50 9.19 22.37 2.55
N ARG A 51 9.96 21.25 2.59
CA ARG A 51 9.43 19.91 2.35
C ARG A 51 8.41 19.49 3.41
N GLN A 52 8.63 19.87 4.66
CA GLN A 52 7.67 19.59 5.73
C GLN A 52 6.36 20.36 5.54
N LYS A 53 6.38 21.58 5.00
CA LYS A 53 5.18 22.33 4.60
C LYS A 53 4.45 21.61 3.46
N GLN A 54 5.17 21.18 2.42
CA GLN A 54 4.59 20.43 1.30
C GLN A 54 3.95 19.10 1.76
N ILE A 55 4.58 18.38 2.69
CA ILE A 55 3.99 17.18 3.29
C ILE A 55 2.72 17.54 4.06
N GLN A 56 2.73 18.66 4.80
CA GLN A 56 1.54 19.09 5.53
C GLN A 56 0.38 19.42 4.58
N GLU A 57 0.64 20.02 3.42
CA GLU A 57 -0.37 20.24 2.37
C GLU A 57 -0.99 18.93 1.87
N VAL A 58 -0.17 17.90 1.61
CA VAL A 58 -0.66 16.56 1.26
C VAL A 58 -1.53 15.97 2.37
N VAL A 59 -1.09 16.07 3.62
CA VAL A 59 -1.87 15.58 4.77
C VAL A 59 -3.20 16.32 4.88
N ASP A 60 -3.22 17.64 4.63
CA ASP A 60 -4.43 18.46 4.67
C ASP A 60 -5.46 18.07 3.61
N ASP A 61 -5.00 17.72 2.42
CA ASP A 61 -5.86 17.17 1.37
C ASP A 61 -6.43 15.80 1.76
N LEU A 62 -5.59 14.91 2.28
CA LEU A 62 -6.03 13.59 2.73
C LEU A 62 -7.04 13.65 3.90
N VAL A 63 -6.95 14.67 4.78
CA VAL A 63 -7.93 14.90 5.86
C VAL A 63 -9.35 15.09 5.30
N LYS A 64 -9.50 15.70 4.12
CA LYS A 64 -10.80 15.93 3.49
C LYS A 64 -11.51 14.64 3.13
N PHE A 65 -10.75 13.59 2.81
CA PHE A 65 -11.29 12.25 2.57
C PHE A 65 -11.87 11.61 3.83
N LYS A 66 -11.36 11.96 5.03
CA LYS A 66 -11.79 11.44 6.34
C LYS A 66 -11.81 9.91 6.39
N PRO A 67 -10.67 9.23 6.18
CA PRO A 67 -10.64 7.77 6.24
C PRO A 67 -10.94 7.27 7.66
N ASP A 68 -11.78 6.22 7.76
CA ASP A 68 -12.06 5.50 9.00
C ASP A 68 -10.89 4.61 9.39
N LYS A 69 -10.08 4.20 8.40
CA LYS A 69 -8.84 3.43 8.60
C LYS A 69 -7.74 3.89 7.66
N ILE A 70 -6.53 3.90 8.18
CA ILE A 70 -5.30 4.23 7.45
C ILE A 70 -4.41 2.99 7.47
N PHE A 71 -4.25 2.36 6.32
CA PHE A 71 -3.39 1.21 6.13
C PHE A 71 -2.04 1.63 5.57
N VAL A 72 -0.96 0.97 6.01
CA VAL A 72 0.41 1.31 5.62
C VAL A 72 1.23 0.07 5.26
N GLU A 73 2.22 0.26 4.38
CA GLU A 73 3.09 -0.79 3.90
C GLU A 73 4.17 -1.15 4.92
N ASN A 74 3.76 -1.81 5.98
CA ASN A 74 4.68 -2.54 6.85
C ASN A 74 4.00 -3.81 7.33
N THR A 75 4.79 -4.79 7.80
CA THR A 75 4.25 -6.10 8.18
C THR A 75 3.51 -6.04 9.52
N PRO A 76 2.46 -6.84 9.73
CA PRO A 76 1.66 -6.80 10.96
C PRO A 76 2.45 -7.03 12.26
N ASP A 77 3.58 -7.72 12.19
CA ASP A 77 4.48 -7.90 13.34
C ASP A 77 5.17 -6.60 13.80
N THR A 78 5.26 -5.59 12.94
CA THR A 78 5.77 -4.26 13.30
C THR A 78 4.69 -3.32 13.86
N GLN A 79 3.44 -3.75 13.94
CA GLN A 79 2.34 -2.94 14.47
C GLN A 79 2.62 -2.34 15.87
N PRO A 80 3.21 -3.08 16.85
CA PRO A 80 3.51 -2.52 18.17
C PRO A 80 4.48 -1.33 18.10
N TYR A 81 5.46 -1.38 17.20
CA TYR A 81 6.40 -0.29 16.97
C TYR A 81 5.67 0.97 16.47
N TRP A 82 4.87 0.86 15.41
CA TRP A 82 4.16 2.02 14.84
C TRP A 82 3.09 2.58 15.80
N ASN A 83 2.47 1.73 16.61
CA ASN A 83 1.60 2.19 17.71
C ASN A 83 2.37 3.02 18.74
N GLY A 84 3.62 2.64 19.04
CA GLY A 84 4.53 3.40 19.90
C GLY A 84 4.87 4.75 19.30
N VAL A 85 5.27 4.77 18.02
CA VAL A 85 5.57 6.00 17.27
C VAL A 85 4.37 6.94 17.28
N TYR A 86 3.17 6.44 17.01
CA TYR A 86 1.95 7.25 17.00
C TYR A 86 1.67 7.87 18.37
N ARG A 87 1.69 7.08 19.45
CA ARG A 87 1.48 7.59 20.83
C ARG A 87 2.51 8.65 21.20
N ASN A 88 3.77 8.43 20.88
CA ASN A 88 4.83 9.41 21.14
C ASN A 88 4.58 10.71 20.37
N TYR A 89 4.19 10.60 19.11
CA TYR A 89 3.93 11.76 18.25
C TYR A 89 2.69 12.56 18.70
N LEU A 90 1.66 11.92 19.28
CA LEU A 90 0.56 12.62 19.94
C LEU A 90 1.05 13.52 21.07
N ASN A 91 2.08 13.09 21.80
CA ASN A 91 2.71 13.84 22.90
C ASN A 91 3.84 14.79 22.42
N GLY A 92 3.96 15.03 21.11
CA GLY A 92 4.95 15.95 20.55
C GLY A 92 6.35 15.35 20.37
N ILE A 93 6.54 14.05 20.58
CA ILE A 93 7.82 13.36 20.46
C ILE A 93 7.90 12.73 19.06
N LYS A 94 8.91 13.13 18.29
CA LYS A 94 9.20 12.53 16.97
C LYS A 94 9.93 11.20 17.10
N PRO A 95 9.95 10.36 16.04
CA PRO A 95 10.78 9.15 16.02
C PRO A 95 12.26 9.48 16.27
N ASN A 96 12.93 8.67 17.10
CA ASN A 96 14.37 8.83 17.36
C ASN A 96 15.24 8.30 16.22
N GLU A 97 14.71 7.32 15.47
CA GLU A 97 15.41 6.70 14.36
C GLU A 97 15.19 7.50 13.09
N LYS A 98 16.29 7.92 12.44
CA LYS A 98 16.23 8.64 11.17
C LYS A 98 15.46 7.88 10.11
N SER A 99 15.64 6.56 10.02
CA SER A 99 14.91 5.69 9.11
C SER A 99 13.38 5.79 9.27
N SER A 100 12.91 5.89 10.51
CA SER A 100 11.48 6.03 10.81
C SER A 100 10.98 7.46 10.58
N GLU A 101 11.79 8.48 10.91
CA GLU A 101 11.40 9.88 10.66
C GLU A 101 11.29 10.19 9.17
N TYR A 102 12.14 9.60 8.32
CA TYR A 102 12.09 9.76 6.86
C TYR A 102 11.05 8.87 6.18
N ASN A 103 10.48 7.90 6.90
CA ASN A 103 9.56 6.93 6.31
C ASN A 103 8.20 7.56 5.97
N GLU A 104 7.63 7.21 4.83
CA GLU A 104 6.30 7.64 4.36
C GLU A 104 5.19 7.29 5.34
N ILE A 105 5.34 6.21 6.12
CA ILE A 105 4.40 5.85 7.18
C ILE A 105 4.32 6.96 8.22
N PHE A 106 5.48 7.50 8.63
CA PHE A 106 5.51 8.62 9.56
C PHE A 106 5.09 9.91 8.89
N GLN A 107 5.69 10.23 7.75
CA GLN A 107 5.53 11.52 7.07
C GLN A 107 4.09 11.76 6.59
N ILE A 108 3.40 10.72 6.15
CA ILE A 108 2.01 10.84 5.69
C ILE A 108 1.06 10.16 6.68
N GLY A 109 1.22 8.85 6.92
CA GLY A 109 0.27 8.04 7.68
C GLY A 109 0.07 8.50 9.12
N ILE A 110 1.15 8.62 9.90
CA ILE A 110 1.09 9.02 11.31
C ILE A 110 0.67 10.50 11.47
N LYS A 111 1.16 11.39 10.60
CA LYS A 111 0.75 12.79 10.63
C LYS A 111 -0.74 12.96 10.30
N LEU A 112 -1.23 12.23 9.30
CA LEU A 112 -2.66 12.18 8.98
C LEU A 112 -3.49 11.66 10.15
N ALA A 113 -3.07 10.54 10.73
CA ALA A 113 -3.75 9.95 11.89
C ALA A 113 -3.83 10.93 13.05
N LYS A 114 -2.74 11.65 13.37
CA LYS A 114 -2.74 12.70 14.40
C LYS A 114 -3.73 13.81 14.06
N LYS A 115 -3.72 14.30 12.82
CA LYS A 115 -4.60 15.41 12.40
C LYS A 115 -6.08 15.05 12.44
N LEU A 116 -6.41 13.78 12.20
CA LEU A 116 -7.76 13.23 12.33
C LEU A 116 -8.15 12.87 13.77
N ASN A 117 -7.22 12.94 14.73
CA ASN A 117 -7.38 12.35 16.07
C ASN A 117 -7.79 10.87 15.99
N HIS A 118 -7.17 10.13 15.07
CA HIS A 118 -7.54 8.75 14.77
C HIS A 118 -7.28 7.84 15.98
N PRO A 119 -8.24 7.02 16.44
CA PRO A 119 -8.13 6.31 17.71
C PRO A 119 -7.04 5.23 17.72
N ILE A 120 -6.72 4.66 16.54
CA ILE A 120 -5.78 3.55 16.41
C ILE A 120 -4.45 4.01 15.81
N GLY A 121 -4.42 5.13 15.07
CA GLY A 121 -3.28 5.53 14.27
C GLY A 121 -3.30 4.88 12.88
N VAL A 122 -2.28 4.06 12.58
CA VAL A 122 -2.17 3.33 11.30
C VAL A 122 -2.21 1.82 11.53
N THR A 123 -2.57 1.06 10.49
CA THR A 123 -2.61 -0.42 10.51
C THR A 123 -1.64 -0.97 9.47
N CYS A 124 -0.70 -1.81 9.91
CA CYS A 124 0.30 -2.44 9.07
C CYS A 124 -0.30 -3.63 8.31
N VAL A 125 -0.19 -3.63 6.96
CA VAL A 125 -0.85 -4.63 6.12
C VAL A 125 0.07 -5.35 5.14
N ASN A 126 1.35 -4.97 5.06
CA ASN A 126 2.28 -5.60 4.12
C ASN A 126 2.44 -7.10 4.40
N PHE A 127 2.77 -7.82 3.36
CA PHE A 127 3.19 -9.20 3.42
C PHE A 127 4.56 -9.35 2.74
N VAL A 128 5.51 -9.86 3.49
CA VAL A 128 6.81 -10.26 2.95
C VAL A 128 6.91 -11.76 3.09
N GLN A 129 7.23 -12.44 2.00
CA GLN A 129 7.42 -13.88 2.04
C GLN A 129 8.58 -14.21 2.97
N PRO A 130 8.45 -15.29 3.78
CA PRO A 130 9.55 -15.77 4.60
C PRO A 130 10.75 -16.09 3.72
N ASP A 131 11.93 -15.67 4.13
CA ASP A 131 13.19 -15.98 3.45
C ASP A 131 13.82 -17.21 4.09
N LEU A 132 14.13 -18.22 3.26
CA LEU A 132 14.81 -19.44 3.71
C LEU A 132 16.26 -19.19 4.11
N VAL A 133 16.92 -18.22 3.49
CA VAL A 133 18.35 -17.97 3.68
C VAL A 133 18.63 -17.21 4.97
N VAL A 134 17.76 -16.27 5.35
CA VAL A 134 17.98 -15.38 6.52
C VAL A 134 17.33 -15.91 7.79
N GLY A 135 16.43 -16.90 7.70
CA GLY A 135 15.79 -17.54 8.85
C GLY A 135 14.94 -16.62 9.75
N THR A 136 14.72 -15.39 9.31
CA THR A 136 14.15 -14.33 10.14
C THR A 136 12.63 -14.32 10.21
N ARG A 137 11.95 -15.12 9.37
CA ARG A 137 10.49 -15.20 9.35
C ARG A 137 10.00 -16.64 9.29
N ILE A 138 9.23 -17.03 10.28
CA ILE A 138 8.62 -18.35 10.33
C ILE A 138 7.38 -18.35 9.44
N ALA A 139 7.31 -19.30 8.51
CA ALA A 139 6.10 -19.55 7.74
C ALA A 139 4.93 -19.86 8.68
N ARG A 140 3.82 -19.13 8.53
CA ARG A 140 2.69 -19.21 9.45
C ARG A 140 1.81 -20.43 9.19
N ASN A 141 1.90 -21.02 8.02
CA ASN A 141 1.10 -22.19 7.61
C ASN A 141 1.80 -22.96 6.48
N LYS A 142 1.24 -24.12 6.13
CA LYS A 142 1.79 -24.98 5.08
C LYS A 142 1.91 -24.31 3.71
N VAL A 143 0.96 -23.45 3.35
CA VAL A 143 0.99 -22.72 2.06
C VAL A 143 2.11 -21.69 2.06
N ASP A 144 2.27 -20.92 3.15
CA ASP A 144 3.37 -19.97 3.27
C ASP A 144 4.73 -20.68 3.19
N THR A 145 4.86 -21.88 3.77
CA THR A 145 6.06 -22.70 3.66
C THR A 145 6.35 -23.10 2.21
N LEU A 146 5.35 -23.60 1.49
CA LEU A 146 5.49 -23.97 0.08
C LEU A 146 5.86 -22.76 -0.79
N MET A 147 5.21 -21.62 -0.54
CA MET A 147 5.51 -20.37 -1.26
C MET A 147 6.91 -19.83 -0.94
N THR A 148 7.42 -20.09 0.26
CA THR A 148 8.81 -19.74 0.62
C THR A 148 9.82 -20.55 -0.22
N PHE A 149 9.63 -21.87 -0.29
CA PHE A 149 10.46 -22.72 -1.14
C PHE A 149 10.36 -22.32 -2.62
N TYR A 150 9.15 -22.11 -3.10
CA TYR A 150 8.88 -21.68 -4.46
C TYR A 150 9.56 -20.35 -4.80
N SER A 151 9.49 -19.37 -3.92
CA SER A 151 10.13 -18.07 -4.10
C SER A 151 11.65 -18.17 -4.13
N HIS A 152 12.24 -19.02 -3.27
CA HIS A 152 13.68 -19.28 -3.29
C HIS A 152 14.13 -19.89 -4.62
N GLU A 153 13.43 -20.92 -5.10
CA GLU A 153 13.72 -21.55 -6.40
C GLU A 153 13.59 -20.55 -7.57
N LEU A 154 12.63 -19.64 -7.49
CA LEU A 154 12.48 -18.57 -8.49
C LEU A 154 13.66 -17.59 -8.48
N GLU A 155 14.11 -17.15 -7.31
CA GLU A 155 15.24 -16.22 -7.23
C GLU A 155 16.54 -16.84 -7.78
N LEU A 156 16.74 -18.15 -7.58
CA LEU A 156 17.87 -18.87 -8.19
C LEU A 156 17.82 -18.91 -9.73
N LYS A 157 16.62 -18.82 -10.31
CA LYS A 157 16.39 -18.86 -11.77
C LYS A 157 16.21 -17.48 -12.37
N ARG A 158 16.22 -16.44 -11.54
CA ARG A 158 15.97 -15.08 -12.00
C ARG A 158 17.04 -14.61 -12.97
N PRO A 159 16.68 -14.20 -14.19
CA PRO A 159 17.63 -13.59 -15.11
C PRO A 159 18.13 -12.25 -14.54
N SER A 160 19.33 -11.85 -14.93
CA SER A 160 19.80 -10.50 -14.63
C SER A 160 18.86 -9.46 -15.28
N TYR A 161 18.85 -8.25 -14.75
CA TYR A 161 18.08 -7.15 -15.38
C TYR A 161 18.58 -6.86 -16.80
N ASP A 162 19.87 -7.01 -17.05
CA ASP A 162 20.43 -6.80 -18.38
C ASP A 162 19.90 -7.85 -19.38
N ASP A 163 19.88 -9.14 -18.99
CA ASP A 163 19.30 -10.20 -19.81
C ASP A 163 17.78 -9.99 -20.02
N TYR A 164 17.08 -9.57 -18.96
CA TYR A 164 15.66 -9.29 -19.03
C TYR A 164 15.35 -8.15 -20.02
N PHE A 165 16.05 -7.03 -19.91
CA PHE A 165 15.87 -5.89 -20.79
C PHE A 165 16.35 -6.15 -22.23
N LEU A 166 17.42 -6.91 -22.40
CA LEU A 166 17.90 -7.30 -23.74
C LEU A 166 16.83 -8.11 -24.51
N ARG A 167 16.12 -8.99 -23.80
CA ARG A 167 15.07 -9.84 -24.39
C ARG A 167 13.73 -9.12 -24.56
N ASN A 168 13.52 -8.02 -23.82
CA ASN A 168 12.26 -7.28 -23.78
C ASN A 168 12.47 -5.77 -23.99
N PRO A 169 12.77 -5.33 -25.24
CA PRO A 169 13.04 -3.91 -25.51
C PRO A 169 11.89 -2.97 -25.14
N SER A 170 10.63 -3.44 -25.23
CA SER A 170 9.45 -2.66 -24.84
C SER A 170 9.38 -2.43 -23.33
N VAL A 171 9.72 -3.44 -22.54
CA VAL A 171 9.81 -3.32 -21.07
C VAL A 171 10.94 -2.40 -20.69
N LYS A 172 12.12 -2.56 -21.33
CA LYS A 172 13.25 -1.65 -21.12
C LYS A 172 12.87 -0.20 -21.41
N LYS A 173 12.23 0.05 -22.53
CA LYS A 173 11.77 1.40 -22.87
C LYS A 173 10.79 1.95 -21.81
N ALA A 174 9.83 1.17 -21.37
CA ALA A 174 8.89 1.58 -20.33
C ALA A 174 9.59 1.90 -19.01
N PHE A 175 10.60 1.09 -18.66
CA PHE A 175 11.44 1.31 -17.48
C PHE A 175 12.26 2.60 -17.61
N ASP A 176 12.98 2.79 -18.72
CA ASP A 176 13.81 3.97 -18.96
C ASP A 176 12.98 5.25 -18.95
N ASP A 177 11.83 5.23 -19.63
CA ASP A 177 10.88 6.36 -19.65
C ASP A 177 10.38 6.68 -18.24
N TYR A 178 10.06 5.65 -17.44
CA TYR A 178 9.63 5.82 -16.05
C TYR A 178 10.74 6.42 -15.18
N ILE A 179 11.96 5.88 -15.26
CA ILE A 179 13.10 6.38 -14.48
C ILE A 179 13.42 7.83 -14.85
N THR A 180 13.42 8.18 -16.13
CA THR A 180 13.65 9.55 -16.60
C THR A 180 12.61 10.51 -16.02
N ASN A 181 11.33 10.13 -16.07
CA ASN A 181 10.27 10.94 -15.47
C ASN A 181 10.44 11.05 -13.95
N TYR A 182 10.69 9.92 -13.27
CA TYR A 182 10.85 9.86 -11.82
C TYR A 182 12.00 10.75 -11.33
N GLU A 183 13.14 10.76 -12.02
CA GLU A 183 14.26 11.66 -11.70
C GLU A 183 13.84 13.13 -11.82
N SER A 184 13.04 13.48 -12.82
CA SER A 184 12.51 14.85 -12.98
C SER A 184 11.56 15.25 -11.83
N TRP A 185 10.79 14.29 -11.30
CA TRP A 185 9.83 14.55 -10.22
C TRP A 185 10.46 14.90 -8.88
N LYS A 186 11.73 14.55 -8.65
CA LYS A 186 12.46 14.92 -7.43
C LYS A 186 12.54 16.43 -7.21
N ASN A 187 12.46 17.20 -8.29
CA ASN A 187 12.49 18.66 -8.26
C ASN A 187 11.10 19.31 -8.06
N LEU A 188 10.03 18.49 -8.09
CA LEU A 188 8.66 18.94 -7.88
C LEU A 188 8.33 19.04 -6.38
N THR A 189 7.21 19.65 -6.09
CA THR A 189 6.63 19.56 -4.74
C THR A 189 6.25 18.10 -4.41
N ILE A 190 6.13 17.78 -3.14
CA ILE A 190 5.72 16.42 -2.70
C ILE A 190 4.36 16.07 -3.30
N LYS A 191 3.41 17.02 -3.33
CA LYS A 191 2.08 16.80 -3.92
C LYS A 191 2.17 16.50 -5.42
N GLU A 192 2.90 17.30 -6.19
CA GLU A 192 3.07 17.06 -7.63
C GLU A 192 3.76 15.72 -7.92
N HIS A 193 4.76 15.35 -7.13
CA HIS A 193 5.40 14.04 -7.24
C HIS A 193 4.39 12.92 -7.01
N LEU A 194 3.57 13.00 -5.96
CA LEU A 194 2.53 12.00 -5.68
C LEU A 194 1.47 11.95 -6.77
N LEU A 195 1.03 13.10 -7.30
CA LEU A 195 0.07 13.15 -8.41
C LEU A 195 0.60 12.46 -9.66
N ASN A 196 1.87 12.69 -10.02
CA ASN A 196 2.52 12.03 -11.15
C ASN A 196 2.64 10.52 -10.93
N LEU A 197 3.07 10.09 -9.73
CA LEU A 197 3.21 8.69 -9.37
C LEU A 197 1.87 7.96 -9.42
N ASN A 198 0.78 8.59 -8.96
CA ASN A 198 -0.57 8.01 -8.93
C ASN A 198 -1.36 8.24 -10.23
N SER A 199 -0.74 8.79 -11.29
CA SER A 199 -1.39 8.83 -12.58
C SER A 199 -1.61 7.42 -13.14
N GLU A 200 -2.70 7.23 -13.88
CA GLU A 200 -3.03 5.93 -14.51
C GLU A 200 -1.85 5.41 -15.34
N LYS A 201 -1.20 6.30 -16.09
CA LYS A 201 -0.01 5.96 -16.88
C LYS A 201 1.14 5.42 -16.01
N SER A 202 1.48 6.11 -14.92
CA SER A 202 2.59 5.71 -14.05
C SER A 202 2.30 4.38 -13.36
N ILE A 203 1.09 4.21 -12.81
CA ILE A 203 0.67 2.99 -12.13
C ILE A 203 0.68 1.80 -13.10
N SER A 204 0.13 1.97 -14.30
CA SER A 204 0.13 0.91 -15.32
C SER A 204 1.55 0.57 -15.79
N THR A 205 2.42 1.57 -15.93
CA THR A 205 3.83 1.37 -16.30
C THR A 205 4.57 0.61 -15.21
N LEU A 206 4.40 0.98 -13.95
CA LEU A 206 4.98 0.28 -12.80
C LEU A 206 4.54 -1.19 -12.76
N HIS A 207 3.25 -1.45 -12.94
CA HIS A 207 2.70 -2.80 -13.01
C HIS A 207 3.30 -3.61 -14.16
N TYR A 208 3.43 -2.99 -15.34
CA TYR A 208 3.97 -3.65 -16.51
C TYR A 208 5.41 -4.09 -16.28
N PHE A 209 6.33 -3.19 -15.99
CA PHE A 209 7.74 -3.58 -15.90
C PHE A 209 8.10 -4.35 -14.62
N ASN A 210 7.36 -4.18 -13.52
CA ASN A 210 7.63 -4.91 -12.28
C ASN A 210 6.99 -6.30 -12.24
N ILE A 211 5.89 -6.53 -12.96
CA ILE A 211 5.11 -7.76 -12.82
C ILE A 211 4.84 -8.40 -14.18
N THR A 212 3.93 -7.84 -14.98
CA THR A 212 3.41 -8.53 -16.16
C THR A 212 4.39 -8.56 -17.34
N GLY A 213 5.30 -7.61 -17.43
CA GLY A 213 6.35 -7.60 -18.45
C GLY A 213 7.31 -8.80 -18.37
N TRP A 214 7.41 -9.42 -17.19
CA TRP A 214 8.18 -10.66 -17.05
C TRP A 214 7.58 -11.83 -17.83
N MET A 215 6.27 -11.82 -18.12
CA MET A 215 5.62 -12.84 -18.97
C MET A 215 6.02 -12.74 -20.44
N ASP A 216 6.51 -11.59 -20.89
CA ASP A 216 7.00 -11.40 -22.26
C ASP A 216 8.37 -12.04 -22.48
N THR A 217 8.98 -12.61 -21.43
CA THR A 217 10.28 -13.26 -21.54
C THR A 217 10.14 -14.68 -22.09
N ASN A 218 10.97 -15.04 -23.09
CA ASN A 218 11.09 -16.42 -23.58
C ASN A 218 11.94 -17.30 -22.63
N THR A 219 11.85 -17.08 -21.33
CA THR A 219 12.65 -17.81 -20.33
C THR A 219 11.78 -18.82 -19.59
N ASN A 220 11.81 -20.08 -20.01
CA ASN A 220 11.44 -21.30 -19.25
C ASN A 220 10.41 -21.09 -18.11
N SER A 221 9.22 -20.55 -18.39
CA SER A 221 8.13 -20.30 -17.42
C SER A 221 8.40 -19.28 -16.30
N PHE A 222 9.63 -18.74 -16.17
CA PHE A 222 9.96 -17.81 -15.06
C PHE A 222 8.99 -16.64 -14.96
N GLY A 223 8.59 -16.03 -16.08
CA GLY A 223 7.74 -14.85 -16.08
C GLY A 223 6.36 -15.10 -15.48
N ALA A 224 5.71 -16.21 -15.84
CA ALA A 224 4.43 -16.59 -15.29
C ALA A 224 4.51 -16.90 -13.80
N GLU A 225 5.55 -17.63 -13.41
CA GLU A 225 5.80 -18.02 -12.02
C GLU A 225 6.12 -16.80 -11.14
N PHE A 226 6.95 -15.88 -11.65
CA PHE A 226 7.25 -14.63 -10.96
C PHE A 226 6.01 -13.75 -10.82
N THR A 227 5.22 -13.61 -11.87
CA THR A 227 3.95 -12.89 -11.84
C THR A 227 3.01 -13.49 -10.81
N ALA A 228 2.86 -14.82 -10.78
CA ALA A 228 2.02 -15.50 -9.79
C ALA A 228 2.49 -15.24 -8.34
N LYS A 229 3.81 -15.23 -8.10
CA LYS A 229 4.41 -14.87 -6.80
C LYS A 229 4.03 -13.44 -6.37
N GLU A 230 4.15 -12.48 -7.28
CA GLU A 230 3.80 -11.08 -6.98
C GLU A 230 2.30 -10.89 -6.75
N TYR A 231 1.44 -11.57 -7.52
CA TYR A 231 0.00 -11.58 -7.26
C TYR A 231 -0.35 -12.24 -5.92
N TYR A 232 0.35 -13.32 -5.55
CA TYR A 232 0.17 -13.94 -4.24
C TYR A 232 0.50 -12.97 -3.10
N ARG A 233 1.65 -12.26 -3.19
CA ARG A 233 2.02 -11.22 -2.23
C ARG A 233 0.92 -10.17 -2.08
N ASN A 234 0.43 -9.65 -3.19
CA ASN A 234 -0.63 -8.63 -3.19
C ASN A 234 -1.96 -9.17 -2.66
N ALA A 235 -2.32 -10.42 -2.96
CA ALA A 235 -3.50 -11.08 -2.38
C ALA A 235 -3.41 -11.19 -0.85
N LYS A 236 -2.22 -11.46 -0.30
CA LYS A 236 -1.99 -11.48 1.16
C LYS A 236 -2.09 -10.08 1.76
N ILE A 237 -1.58 -9.05 1.09
CA ILE A 237 -1.76 -7.65 1.50
C ILE A 237 -3.25 -7.31 1.53
N LEU A 238 -3.98 -7.61 0.46
CA LEU A 238 -5.42 -7.38 0.40
C LEU A 238 -6.17 -8.14 1.49
N GLN A 239 -5.82 -9.40 1.76
CA GLN A 239 -6.39 -10.18 2.86
C GLN A 239 -6.18 -9.48 4.22
N ASN A 240 -4.98 -8.93 4.48
CA ASN A 240 -4.70 -8.19 5.71
C ASN A 240 -5.56 -6.91 5.82
N ILE A 241 -5.76 -6.20 4.70
CA ILE A 241 -6.67 -5.05 4.64
C ILE A 241 -8.08 -5.50 4.98
N LEU A 242 -8.64 -6.45 4.22
CA LEU A 242 -10.04 -6.87 4.34
C LEU A 242 -10.37 -7.46 5.71
N SER A 243 -9.44 -8.22 6.32
CA SER A 243 -9.63 -8.79 7.67
C SER A 243 -9.66 -7.74 8.77
N SER A 244 -9.20 -6.53 8.48
CA SER A 244 -9.20 -5.40 9.42
C SER A 244 -10.41 -4.48 9.24
N VAL A 245 -11.24 -4.67 8.20
CA VAL A 245 -12.40 -3.82 7.90
C VAL A 245 -13.58 -4.19 8.80
N SER A 246 -14.18 -3.17 9.40
CA SER A 246 -15.40 -3.27 10.20
C SER A 246 -16.64 -2.99 9.34
N PRO A 247 -17.82 -3.55 9.69
CA PRO A 247 -19.09 -3.22 9.03
C PRO A 247 -19.47 -1.72 9.08
N PHE A 248 -18.85 -0.97 9.99
CA PHE A 248 -19.09 0.47 10.17
C PHE A 248 -18.16 1.35 9.34
N ASP A 249 -17.08 0.81 8.82
CA ASP A 249 -16.13 1.57 8.01
C ASP A 249 -16.78 1.96 6.66
N ARG A 250 -16.50 3.17 6.21
CA ARG A 250 -17.02 3.73 4.95
C ARG A 250 -15.91 4.18 4.02
N LYS A 251 -14.79 4.64 4.59
CA LYS A 251 -13.67 5.18 3.83
C LYS A 251 -12.35 4.61 4.33
N LEU A 252 -11.61 4.02 3.42
CA LEU A 252 -10.32 3.38 3.69
C LEU A 252 -9.24 4.06 2.88
N LEU A 253 -8.12 4.38 3.50
CA LEU A 253 -6.94 4.88 2.81
C LEU A 253 -5.81 3.87 2.98
N VAL A 254 -5.22 3.45 1.87
CA VAL A 254 -4.05 2.56 1.83
C VAL A 254 -2.87 3.34 1.29
N ILE A 255 -1.85 3.55 2.10
CA ILE A 255 -0.58 4.21 1.76
C ILE A 255 0.43 3.11 1.50
N ILE A 256 0.81 2.90 0.24
CA ILE A 256 1.58 1.75 -0.19
C ILE A 256 2.47 2.10 -1.39
N GLY A 257 3.59 1.40 -1.57
CA GLY A 257 4.45 1.59 -2.73
C GLY A 257 3.69 1.52 -4.06
N GLY A 258 4.02 2.42 -5.00
CA GLY A 258 3.29 2.55 -6.27
C GLY A 258 3.17 1.26 -7.08
N GLY A 259 4.14 0.34 -6.95
CA GLY A 259 4.14 -0.97 -7.63
C GLY A 259 2.99 -1.90 -7.23
N HIS A 260 2.38 -1.70 -6.05
CA HIS A 260 1.27 -2.51 -5.55
C HIS A 260 -0.11 -2.01 -6.04
N VAL A 261 -0.21 -0.73 -6.39
CA VAL A 261 -1.49 -0.04 -6.57
C VAL A 261 -2.36 -0.68 -7.64
N GLN A 262 -1.80 -0.97 -8.83
CA GLN A 262 -2.58 -1.55 -9.93
C GLN A 262 -3.15 -2.92 -9.58
N VAL A 263 -2.31 -3.81 -9.03
CA VAL A 263 -2.74 -5.18 -8.66
C VAL A 263 -3.87 -5.13 -7.64
N LEU A 264 -3.75 -4.30 -6.61
CA LEU A 264 -4.78 -4.18 -5.56
C LEU A 264 -6.07 -3.57 -6.10
N LYS A 265 -5.98 -2.59 -7.00
CA LYS A 265 -7.16 -2.02 -7.70
C LYS A 265 -7.85 -3.09 -8.56
N ASP A 266 -7.10 -3.88 -9.32
CA ASP A 266 -7.66 -4.92 -10.18
C ASP A 266 -8.34 -6.03 -9.38
N MET A 267 -7.78 -6.43 -8.24
CA MET A 267 -8.39 -7.42 -7.36
C MET A 267 -9.72 -6.94 -6.76
N LEU A 268 -9.92 -5.63 -6.59
CA LEU A 268 -11.16 -5.06 -6.06
C LEU A 268 -12.15 -4.60 -7.13
N LYS A 269 -11.75 -4.55 -8.39
CA LYS A 269 -12.57 -3.98 -9.48
C LYS A 269 -13.98 -4.56 -9.57
N THR A 270 -14.13 -5.85 -9.30
CA THR A 270 -15.42 -6.56 -9.34
C THR A 270 -15.99 -6.86 -7.96
N HIS A 271 -15.36 -6.37 -6.90
CA HIS A 271 -15.81 -6.66 -5.54
C HIS A 271 -17.10 -5.90 -5.21
N PRO A 272 -18.18 -6.59 -4.77
CA PRO A 272 -19.50 -5.97 -4.64
C PRO A 272 -19.59 -4.91 -3.54
N TYR A 273 -18.74 -4.99 -2.52
CA TYR A 273 -18.81 -4.11 -1.34
C TYR A 273 -17.81 -2.96 -1.36
N PHE A 274 -16.88 -2.94 -2.31
CA PHE A 274 -15.87 -1.88 -2.39
C PHE A 274 -16.01 -1.04 -3.66
N GLU A 275 -15.68 0.23 -3.51
CA GLU A 275 -15.53 1.20 -4.59
C GLU A 275 -14.14 1.80 -4.52
N VAL A 276 -13.33 1.57 -5.55
CA VAL A 276 -11.98 2.14 -5.62
C VAL A 276 -12.08 3.60 -6.02
N VAL A 277 -11.61 4.48 -5.15
CA VAL A 277 -11.54 5.93 -5.36
C VAL A 277 -10.15 6.30 -5.87
N ASP A 278 -10.10 7.21 -6.83
CA ASP A 278 -8.84 7.73 -7.36
C ASP A 278 -8.14 8.62 -6.31
N ALA A 279 -6.90 8.25 -5.94
CA ALA A 279 -6.09 9.03 -5.00
C ALA A 279 -5.80 10.45 -5.51
N ASN A 280 -5.64 10.64 -6.82
CA ASN A 280 -5.41 11.95 -7.41
C ASN A 280 -6.61 12.88 -7.26
N LYS A 281 -7.84 12.35 -7.25
CA LYS A 281 -9.02 13.17 -6.94
C LYS A 281 -8.98 13.67 -5.50
N ILE A 282 -8.54 12.82 -4.55
CA ILE A 282 -8.42 13.21 -3.14
C ILE A 282 -7.38 14.30 -2.97
N LEU A 283 -6.22 14.17 -3.66
CA LEU A 283 -5.14 15.15 -3.58
C LEU A 283 -5.47 16.48 -4.28
N ASN A 284 -6.39 16.51 -5.24
CA ASN A 284 -6.76 17.73 -6.01
C ASN A 284 -8.05 18.39 -5.53
N ASP A 285 -8.47 18.12 -4.29
CA ASP A 285 -9.74 18.60 -3.72
C ASP A 285 -10.98 17.96 -4.38
N LEU A 286 -11.46 16.91 -3.76
CA LEU A 286 -12.79 16.31 -4.04
C LEU A 286 -13.89 17.37 -4.14
#